data_e86ac02af641fb3ca53b013f05a41b54
#
_entry.id   e86ac02af641fb3ca53b013f05a41b54
#
_cell.length_a   1.000
_cell.length_b   1.000
_cell.length_c   1.000
_cell.angle_alpha   90.00
_cell.angle_beta   90.00
_cell.angle_gamma   90.00
#
_symmetry.space_group_name_H-M   'P 1'
#
loop_
_entity.id
_entity.type
_entity.pdbx_description
1 polymer ?
#
loop_
_entity_poly.entity_id
_entity_poly.type
_entity_poly.pdbx_seq_one_letter_code
_entity_poly.pdbx_strand_id
1 'polypeptide(L)'
;MKTYELVVPCHFGLEAVLKREIYDLGYEIGRVEDGRITFTGDEEAICRANIFLRTAERVLIQVGRFHAETFEELFQGIKALPWENYIPENGKFWVKKASSIKSKLFSPSDIQSIAKKAMVERLKQQYHKEWFPEDGAPYPVRIFLLKDEVMVTLDTSGDSLHKRGYRTLTSKAPLTETLAASLLMLTPWRPDRILVDPFCGSGTFPIEAAMIAANIAPGMNREFTAEQWTNIIDRKVWYECVKEAQDMVNDDITVCLLYTSDAA
;
A
#
# COMPACT_ATOMS: atom_id res chain seq x y z
N MET A 1 13.68 6.30 -17.54
CA MET A 1 13.19 6.03 -16.17
C MET A 1 12.62 4.63 -16.14
N LYS A 2 12.84 3.88 -15.07
CA LYS A 2 12.24 2.57 -14.88
C LYS A 2 10.79 2.75 -14.43
N THR A 3 9.85 2.05 -15.04
CA THR A 3 8.43 2.10 -14.69
C THR A 3 8.01 0.83 -14.00
N TYR A 4 7.05 0.94 -13.09
CA TYR A 4 6.52 -0.14 -12.28
C TYR A 4 5.00 -0.22 -12.45
N GLU A 5 4.46 -1.41 -12.43
CA GLU A 5 3.03 -1.62 -12.30
C GLU A 5 2.70 -1.60 -10.80
N LEU A 6 1.93 -0.61 -10.37
CA LEU A 6 1.58 -0.38 -8.97
C LEU A 6 0.16 -0.86 -8.71
N VAL A 7 0.01 -1.75 -7.73
CA VAL A 7 -1.29 -2.28 -7.29
C VAL A 7 -1.64 -1.67 -5.95
N VAL A 8 -2.79 -1.04 -5.89
CA VAL A 8 -3.28 -0.32 -4.70
C VAL A 8 -4.59 -0.94 -4.23
N PRO A 9 -4.57 -1.77 -3.19
CA PRO A 9 -5.79 -2.28 -2.56
C PRO A 9 -6.55 -1.18 -1.82
N CYS A 10 -7.89 -1.27 -1.85
CA CYS A 10 -8.82 -0.44 -1.08
C CYS A 10 -9.96 -1.28 -0.50
N HIS A 11 -10.81 -0.70 0.31
CA HIS A 11 -12.05 -1.34 0.72
C HIS A 11 -12.98 -1.57 -0.47
N PHE A 12 -13.66 -2.69 -0.49
CA PHE A 12 -14.66 -3.06 -1.51
C PHE A 12 -15.71 -1.97 -1.70
N GLY A 13 -15.99 -1.62 -2.97
CA GLY A 13 -16.96 -0.60 -3.35
C GLY A 13 -16.43 0.84 -3.28
N LEU A 14 -15.18 1.04 -2.88
CA LEU A 14 -14.54 2.35 -2.79
C LEU A 14 -13.52 2.60 -3.90
N GLU A 15 -13.48 1.74 -4.91
CA GLU A 15 -12.56 1.84 -6.04
C GLU A 15 -12.72 3.17 -6.80
N ALA A 16 -13.95 3.69 -6.90
CA ALA A 16 -14.20 4.97 -7.57
C ALA A 16 -13.56 6.16 -6.85
N VAL A 17 -13.48 6.13 -5.52
CA VAL A 17 -12.83 7.16 -4.71
C VAL A 17 -11.32 7.09 -4.89
N LEU A 18 -10.74 5.92 -4.72
CA LEU A 18 -9.30 5.70 -4.92
C LEU A 18 -8.88 6.04 -6.36
N LYS A 19 -9.71 5.70 -7.36
CA LYS A 19 -9.47 6.07 -8.76
C LYS A 19 -9.33 7.58 -8.95
N ARG A 20 -10.19 8.37 -8.30
CA ARG A 20 -10.12 9.83 -8.34
C ARG A 20 -8.81 10.32 -7.73
N GLU A 21 -8.42 9.81 -6.55
CA GLU A 21 -7.15 10.19 -5.92
C GLU A 21 -5.94 9.92 -6.81
N ILE A 22 -5.90 8.77 -7.50
CA ILE A 22 -4.79 8.43 -8.42
C ILE A 22 -4.77 9.39 -9.62
N TYR A 23 -5.93 9.75 -10.18
CA TYR A 23 -6.01 10.76 -11.24
C TYR A 23 -5.57 12.15 -10.76
N ASP A 24 -5.97 12.55 -9.56
CA ASP A 24 -5.60 13.84 -8.97
C ASP A 24 -4.09 13.93 -8.70
N LEU A 25 -3.41 12.79 -8.48
CA LEU A 25 -1.96 12.68 -8.43
C LEU A 25 -1.29 12.74 -9.82
N GLY A 26 -2.05 12.73 -10.91
CA GLY A 26 -1.54 12.82 -12.29
C GLY A 26 -1.23 11.48 -12.96
N TYR A 27 -1.68 10.35 -12.40
CA TYR A 27 -1.40 9.02 -12.96
C TYR A 27 -2.61 8.44 -13.70
N GLU A 28 -2.32 7.77 -14.82
CA GLU A 28 -3.35 7.07 -15.60
C GLU A 28 -3.65 5.68 -15.01
N ILE A 29 -4.95 5.35 -14.95
CA ILE A 29 -5.41 4.06 -14.46
C ILE A 29 -5.20 2.98 -15.52
N GLY A 30 -4.52 1.93 -15.15
CA GLY A 30 -4.36 0.74 -15.99
C GLY A 30 -5.55 -0.20 -15.87
N ARG A 31 -5.83 -0.69 -14.65
CA ARG A 31 -6.85 -1.71 -14.41
C ARG A 31 -7.61 -1.44 -13.11
N VAL A 32 -8.92 -1.64 -13.14
CA VAL A 32 -9.77 -1.61 -11.95
C VAL A 32 -10.33 -3.02 -11.73
N GLU A 33 -10.04 -3.59 -10.58
CA GLU A 33 -10.56 -4.89 -10.14
C GLU A 33 -11.23 -4.68 -8.78
N ASP A 34 -12.08 -5.60 -8.38
CA ASP A 34 -12.77 -5.55 -7.08
C ASP A 34 -11.74 -5.42 -5.93
N GLY A 35 -11.84 -4.33 -5.17
CA GLY A 35 -10.98 -4.03 -4.02
C GLY A 35 -9.55 -3.60 -4.36
N ARG A 36 -9.23 -3.26 -5.64
CA ARG A 36 -7.91 -2.76 -6.00
C ARG A 36 -7.89 -2.00 -7.33
N ILE A 37 -6.91 -1.12 -7.46
CA ILE A 37 -6.61 -0.42 -8.70
C ILE A 37 -5.15 -0.64 -9.07
N THR A 38 -4.87 -0.79 -10.36
CA THR A 38 -3.51 -0.90 -10.90
C THR A 38 -3.25 0.29 -11.81
N PHE A 39 -2.09 0.91 -11.66
CA PHE A 39 -1.62 1.99 -12.51
C PHE A 39 -0.10 1.87 -12.74
N THR A 40 0.41 2.56 -13.74
CA THR A 40 1.85 2.56 -14.06
C THR A 40 2.48 3.86 -13.59
N GLY A 41 3.64 3.75 -12.94
CA GLY A 41 4.42 4.91 -12.49
C GLY A 41 5.88 4.57 -12.28
N ASP A 42 6.68 5.56 -12.00
CA ASP A 42 8.10 5.46 -11.69
C ASP A 42 8.36 5.40 -10.16
N GLU A 43 9.59 5.66 -9.76
CA GLU A 43 9.97 5.72 -8.34
C GLU A 43 9.25 6.84 -7.58
N GLU A 44 9.02 8.00 -8.23
CA GLU A 44 8.26 9.11 -7.66
C GLU A 44 6.80 8.70 -7.40
N ALA A 45 6.19 7.97 -8.32
CA ALA A 45 4.83 7.46 -8.15
C ALA A 45 4.68 6.53 -6.95
N ILE A 46 5.71 5.72 -6.64
CA ILE A 46 5.71 4.89 -5.43
C ILE A 46 5.70 5.76 -4.18
N CYS A 47 6.55 6.79 -4.13
CA CYS A 47 6.63 7.72 -3.00
C CYS A 47 5.33 8.49 -2.83
N ARG A 48 4.85 9.15 -3.88
CA ARG A 48 3.64 9.96 -3.85
C ARG A 48 2.40 9.14 -3.51
N ALA A 49 2.25 7.94 -4.06
CA ALA A 49 1.13 7.07 -3.74
C ALA A 49 1.10 6.68 -2.25
N ASN A 50 2.24 6.37 -1.63
CA ASN A 50 2.33 6.06 -0.21
C ASN A 50 2.03 7.29 0.68
N ILE A 51 2.47 8.48 0.28
CA ILE A 51 2.34 9.71 1.07
C ILE A 51 0.93 10.30 0.95
N PHE A 52 0.36 10.36 -0.25
CA PHE A 52 -0.84 11.16 -0.52
C PHE A 52 -2.15 10.38 -0.55
N LEU A 53 -2.14 9.07 -0.89
CA LEU A 53 -3.41 8.31 -1.02
C LEU A 53 -4.07 8.08 0.35
N ARG A 54 -5.27 8.64 0.52
CA ARG A 54 -6.05 8.59 1.75
C ARG A 54 -6.85 7.31 1.89
N THR A 55 -7.31 6.77 0.77
CA THR A 55 -8.23 5.63 0.72
C THR A 55 -7.56 4.30 0.41
N ALA A 56 -6.27 4.34 0.08
CA ALA A 56 -5.43 3.16 -0.15
C ALA A 56 -5.09 2.43 1.14
N GLU A 57 -5.17 1.09 1.11
CA GLU A 57 -4.70 0.25 2.21
C GLU A 57 -3.18 0.02 2.17
N ARG A 58 -2.62 -0.04 0.96
CA ARG A 58 -1.20 -0.24 0.67
C ARG A 58 -0.88 0.22 -0.74
N VAL A 59 0.42 0.40 -0.99
CA VAL A 59 0.99 0.51 -2.34
C VAL A 59 1.91 -0.69 -2.55
N LEU A 60 1.68 -1.44 -3.61
CA LEU A 60 2.41 -2.67 -3.93
C LEU A 60 3.02 -2.57 -5.32
N ILE A 61 4.27 -3.01 -5.51
CA ILE A 61 4.86 -3.17 -6.84
C ILE A 61 4.51 -4.56 -7.34
N GLN A 62 3.85 -4.69 -8.48
CA GLN A 62 3.62 -5.98 -9.12
C GLN A 62 4.92 -6.48 -9.75
N VAL A 63 5.42 -7.60 -9.24
CA VAL A 63 6.62 -8.28 -9.78
C VAL A 63 6.24 -9.15 -10.98
N GLY A 64 5.06 -9.77 -10.91
CA GLY A 64 4.54 -10.56 -12.01
C GLY A 64 3.14 -11.13 -11.75
N ARG A 65 2.56 -11.65 -12.84
CA ARG A 65 1.25 -12.32 -12.83
C ARG A 65 1.31 -13.54 -13.77
N PHE A 66 0.78 -14.68 -13.34
CA PHE A 66 0.74 -15.92 -14.10
C PHE A 66 -0.33 -16.86 -13.57
N HIS A 67 -0.68 -17.89 -14.34
CA HIS A 67 -1.62 -18.93 -13.95
C HIS A 67 -0.91 -20.10 -13.26
N ALA A 68 -1.47 -20.65 -12.18
CA ALA A 68 -0.96 -21.85 -11.52
C ALA A 68 -2.08 -22.61 -10.81
N GLU A 69 -2.24 -23.88 -11.19
CA GLU A 69 -3.18 -24.83 -10.59
C GLU A 69 -2.48 -25.86 -9.67
N THR A 70 -1.17 -25.98 -9.81
CA THR A 70 -0.33 -26.91 -9.05
C THR A 70 0.81 -26.17 -8.33
N PHE A 71 1.34 -26.79 -7.28
CA PHE A 71 2.49 -26.23 -6.56
C PHE A 71 3.76 -26.17 -7.41
N GLU A 72 3.90 -27.08 -8.39
CA GLU A 72 5.01 -27.04 -9.34
C GLU A 72 4.89 -25.84 -10.28
N GLU A 73 3.71 -25.57 -10.83
CA GLU A 73 3.47 -24.38 -11.66
C GLU A 73 3.69 -23.09 -10.86
N LEU A 74 3.23 -23.04 -9.60
CA LEU A 74 3.49 -21.94 -8.70
C LEU A 74 4.99 -21.73 -8.49
N PHE A 75 5.74 -22.80 -8.22
CA PHE A 75 7.18 -22.75 -8.02
C PHE A 75 7.90 -22.22 -9.27
N GLN A 76 7.62 -22.79 -10.44
CA GLN A 76 8.25 -22.37 -11.69
C GLN A 76 7.87 -20.96 -12.10
N GLY A 77 6.62 -20.56 -11.93
CA GLY A 77 6.15 -19.21 -12.21
C GLY A 77 6.85 -18.16 -11.33
N ILE A 78 6.98 -18.41 -10.03
CA ILE A 78 7.69 -17.50 -9.11
C ILE A 78 9.20 -17.49 -9.39
N LYS A 79 9.80 -18.64 -9.68
CA LYS A 79 11.22 -18.75 -10.03
C LYS A 79 11.56 -18.00 -11.32
N ALA A 80 10.64 -17.93 -12.27
CA ALA A 80 10.83 -17.22 -13.53
C ALA A 80 10.84 -15.68 -13.40
N LEU A 81 10.32 -15.14 -12.28
CA LEU A 81 10.27 -13.69 -12.05
C LEU A 81 11.67 -13.09 -11.84
N PRO A 82 11.90 -11.85 -12.29
CA PRO A 82 13.23 -11.21 -12.24
C PRO A 82 13.50 -10.57 -10.86
N TRP A 83 13.63 -11.40 -9.83
CA TRP A 83 13.81 -10.98 -8.44
C TRP A 83 15.04 -10.11 -8.21
N GLU A 84 16.12 -10.36 -8.95
CA GLU A 84 17.38 -9.60 -8.94
C GLU A 84 17.22 -8.13 -9.33
N ASN A 85 16.14 -7.79 -10.04
CA ASN A 85 15.82 -6.41 -10.38
C ASN A 85 15.28 -5.59 -9.21
N TYR A 86 14.86 -6.28 -8.14
CA TYR A 86 14.21 -5.70 -6.97
C TYR A 86 15.00 -5.93 -5.68
N ILE A 87 15.48 -7.15 -5.47
CA ILE A 87 16.08 -7.58 -4.21
C ILE A 87 17.60 -7.68 -4.41
N PRO A 88 18.39 -6.83 -3.76
CA PRO A 88 19.86 -6.93 -3.82
C PRO A 88 20.34 -8.16 -3.06
N GLU A 89 21.60 -8.52 -3.27
CA GLU A 89 22.24 -9.73 -2.74
C GLU A 89 22.09 -9.90 -1.21
N ASN A 90 22.14 -8.79 -0.46
CA ASN A 90 21.99 -8.78 0.99
C ASN A 90 20.56 -8.48 1.46
N GLY A 91 19.60 -8.31 0.53
CA GLY A 91 18.22 -7.97 0.87
C GLY A 91 17.54 -9.04 1.73
N LYS A 92 16.85 -8.62 2.77
CA LYS A 92 16.04 -9.51 3.62
C LYS A 92 14.65 -9.69 2.99
N PHE A 93 14.34 -10.88 2.51
CA PHE A 93 13.08 -11.14 1.80
C PHE A 93 12.31 -12.31 2.39
N TRP A 94 11.00 -12.17 2.44
CA TRP A 94 10.08 -13.22 2.88
C TRP A 94 8.69 -13.01 2.30
N VAL A 95 7.90 -14.08 2.27
CA VAL A 95 6.48 -13.97 1.90
C VAL A 95 5.66 -13.61 3.14
N LYS A 96 5.30 -12.33 3.26
CA LYS A 96 4.58 -11.76 4.41
C LYS A 96 3.14 -12.25 4.49
N LYS A 97 2.51 -12.43 3.34
CA LYS A 97 1.11 -12.86 3.24
C LYS A 97 0.85 -13.59 1.92
N ALA A 98 0.16 -14.69 1.99
CA ALA A 98 -0.51 -15.32 0.85
C ALA A 98 -2.02 -15.33 1.09
N SER A 99 -2.80 -15.14 0.04
CA SER A 99 -4.25 -15.31 0.05
C SER A 99 -4.69 -16.07 -1.19
N SER A 100 -5.66 -16.97 -1.02
CA SER A 100 -6.20 -17.77 -2.10
C SER A 100 -7.72 -17.78 -2.05
N ILE A 101 -8.35 -17.41 -3.16
CA ILE A 101 -9.79 -17.32 -3.30
C ILE A 101 -10.21 -18.07 -4.57
N LYS A 102 -11.11 -19.06 -4.43
CA LYS A 102 -11.63 -19.84 -5.54
C LYS A 102 -10.53 -20.43 -6.44
N SER A 103 -9.44 -20.89 -5.84
CA SER A 103 -8.26 -21.46 -6.51
C SER A 103 -8.00 -22.88 -6.01
N LYS A 104 -7.34 -23.70 -6.84
CA LYS A 104 -6.96 -25.08 -6.49
C LYS A 104 -5.92 -25.11 -5.38
N LEU A 105 -4.99 -24.17 -5.38
CA LEU A 105 -4.01 -23.97 -4.31
C LEU A 105 -4.66 -23.16 -3.19
N PHE A 106 -5.07 -23.78 -2.10
CA PHE A 106 -5.86 -23.15 -1.04
C PHE A 106 -5.12 -22.94 0.29
N SER A 107 -3.93 -23.55 0.48
CA SER A 107 -3.15 -23.44 1.72
C SER A 107 -2.20 -22.23 1.68
N PRO A 108 -2.45 -21.13 2.42
CA PRO A 108 -1.56 -19.97 2.44
C PRO A 108 -0.14 -20.30 2.92
N SER A 109 0.02 -21.19 3.90
CA SER A 109 1.32 -21.59 4.45
C SER A 109 2.18 -22.31 3.42
N ASP A 110 1.57 -23.22 2.63
CA ASP A 110 2.28 -23.97 1.60
C ASP A 110 2.67 -23.04 0.45
N ILE A 111 1.76 -22.15 0.03
CA ILE A 111 2.05 -21.11 -0.96
C ILE A 111 3.24 -20.26 -0.52
N GLN A 112 3.28 -19.81 0.74
CA GLN A 112 4.38 -19.02 1.28
C GLN A 112 5.70 -19.78 1.27
N SER A 113 5.70 -21.03 1.71
CA SER A 113 6.91 -21.87 1.78
C SER A 113 7.48 -22.16 0.39
N ILE A 114 6.63 -22.54 -0.55
CA ILE A 114 7.01 -22.82 -1.94
C ILE A 114 7.52 -21.57 -2.63
N ALA A 115 6.83 -20.46 -2.44
CA ALA A 115 7.23 -19.19 -3.02
C ALA A 115 8.60 -18.71 -2.49
N LYS A 116 8.85 -18.77 -1.17
CA LYS A 116 10.16 -18.43 -0.61
C LYS A 116 11.25 -19.31 -1.21
N LYS A 117 11.01 -20.63 -1.33
CA LYS A 117 11.96 -21.57 -1.96
C LYS A 117 12.25 -21.20 -3.42
N ALA A 118 11.24 -20.88 -4.20
CA ALA A 118 11.38 -20.50 -5.60
C ALA A 118 12.19 -19.21 -5.77
N MET A 119 11.94 -18.20 -4.92
CA MET A 119 12.72 -16.95 -4.88
C MET A 119 14.19 -17.22 -4.56
N VAL A 120 14.47 -18.03 -3.54
CA VAL A 120 15.85 -18.42 -3.17
C VAL A 120 16.56 -19.09 -4.33
N GLU A 121 15.92 -20.06 -5.01
CA GLU A 121 16.51 -20.77 -6.15
C GLU A 121 16.79 -19.80 -7.32
N ARG A 122 15.93 -18.84 -7.58
CA ARG A 122 16.20 -17.80 -8.60
C ARG A 122 17.38 -16.95 -8.23
N LEU A 123 17.41 -16.42 -7.02
CA LEU A 123 18.47 -15.51 -6.57
C LEU A 123 19.83 -16.23 -6.47
N LYS A 124 19.87 -17.50 -6.04
CA LYS A 124 21.09 -18.33 -6.09
C LYS A 124 21.68 -18.40 -7.51
N GLN A 125 20.82 -18.63 -8.50
CA GLN A 125 21.24 -18.69 -9.90
C GLN A 125 21.79 -17.34 -10.42
N GLN A 126 21.16 -16.24 -10.04
CA GLN A 126 21.53 -14.91 -10.51
C GLN A 126 22.76 -14.36 -9.81
N TYR A 127 22.87 -14.55 -8.50
CA TYR A 127 23.99 -14.05 -7.72
C TYR A 127 25.17 -15.04 -7.58
N HIS A 128 25.02 -16.26 -8.10
CA HIS A 128 26.03 -17.34 -8.00
C HIS A 128 26.45 -17.62 -6.56
N LYS A 129 25.46 -17.65 -5.64
CA LYS A 129 25.66 -17.85 -4.19
C LYS A 129 24.73 -18.93 -3.64
N GLU A 130 25.24 -19.68 -2.67
CA GLU A 130 24.45 -20.70 -2.00
C GLU A 130 23.72 -20.18 -0.74
N TRP A 131 24.18 -19.07 -0.20
CA TRP A 131 23.62 -18.49 1.02
C TRP A 131 23.51 -16.96 0.92
N PHE A 132 22.46 -16.40 1.53
CA PHE A 132 22.19 -14.97 1.58
C PHE A 132 22.23 -14.48 3.04
N PRO A 133 22.95 -13.40 3.36
CA PRO A 133 23.06 -12.88 4.73
C PRO A 133 21.74 -12.32 5.27
N GLU A 134 20.84 -11.85 4.40
CA GLU A 134 19.55 -11.23 4.74
C GLU A 134 19.68 -10.12 5.83
N ASP A 135 20.79 -9.39 5.82
CA ASP A 135 21.12 -8.31 6.77
C ASP A 135 20.85 -6.89 6.23
N GLY A 136 20.40 -6.80 4.99
CA GLY A 136 20.05 -5.55 4.33
C GLY A 136 18.59 -5.14 4.51
N ALA A 137 18.12 -4.26 3.62
CA ALA A 137 16.76 -3.75 3.62
C ALA A 137 15.70 -4.86 3.52
N PRO A 138 14.52 -4.70 4.15
CA PRO A 138 13.43 -5.66 4.11
C PRO A 138 12.66 -5.58 2.79
N TYR A 139 12.37 -6.73 2.17
CA TYR A 139 11.56 -6.90 0.95
C TYR A 139 10.39 -7.85 1.20
N PRO A 140 9.32 -7.39 1.84
CA PRO A 140 8.15 -8.22 2.12
C PRO A 140 7.34 -8.48 0.84
N VAL A 141 7.12 -9.74 0.53
CA VAL A 141 6.35 -10.20 -0.65
C VAL A 141 4.92 -10.53 -0.22
N ARG A 142 3.97 -10.20 -1.10
CA ARG A 142 2.57 -10.64 -0.97
C ARG A 142 2.15 -11.39 -2.22
N ILE A 143 1.39 -12.45 -2.02
CA ILE A 143 0.90 -13.31 -3.09
C ILE A 143 -0.62 -13.38 -2.99
N PHE A 144 -1.27 -13.11 -4.11
CA PHE A 144 -2.72 -13.19 -4.26
C PHE A 144 -3.06 -14.21 -5.32
N LEU A 145 -3.86 -15.20 -4.95
CA LEU A 145 -4.44 -16.15 -5.88
C LEU A 145 -5.94 -15.86 -5.98
N LEU A 146 -6.42 -15.71 -7.18
CA LEU A 146 -7.84 -15.58 -7.48
C LEU A 146 -8.17 -16.34 -8.74
N LYS A 147 -8.98 -17.40 -8.63
CA LYS A 147 -9.35 -18.27 -9.77
C LYS A 147 -8.10 -18.81 -10.51
N ASP A 148 -7.14 -19.30 -9.75
CA ASP A 148 -5.85 -19.84 -10.21
C ASP A 148 -4.90 -18.83 -10.87
N GLU A 149 -5.29 -17.53 -10.95
CA GLU A 149 -4.40 -16.44 -11.33
C GLU A 149 -3.58 -15.98 -10.12
N VAL A 150 -2.27 -16.09 -10.24
CA VAL A 150 -1.29 -15.68 -9.24
C VAL A 150 -0.79 -14.28 -9.54
N MET A 151 -0.90 -13.38 -8.56
CA MET A 151 -0.26 -12.08 -8.60
C MET A 151 0.77 -12.02 -7.49
N VAL A 152 2.00 -11.68 -7.83
CA VAL A 152 3.14 -11.56 -6.92
C VAL A 152 3.55 -10.11 -6.80
N THR A 153 3.61 -9.59 -5.57
CA THR A 153 3.87 -8.18 -5.32
C THR A 153 4.89 -7.96 -4.21
N LEU A 154 5.59 -6.80 -4.25
CA LEU A 154 6.41 -6.28 -3.16
C LEU A 154 5.64 -5.20 -2.41
N ASP A 155 5.61 -5.28 -1.08
CA ASP A 155 4.90 -4.34 -0.20
C ASP A 155 5.81 -3.13 0.11
N THR A 156 5.52 -1.99 -0.51
CA THR A 156 6.29 -0.75 -0.33
C THR A 156 5.94 -0.03 0.97
N SER A 157 4.71 -0.21 1.45
CA SER A 157 4.14 0.57 2.56
C SER A 157 4.61 0.11 3.95
N GLY A 158 4.90 -1.18 4.12
CA GLY A 158 5.23 -1.77 5.42
C GLY A 158 4.01 -1.99 6.31
N ASP A 159 3.70 -1.09 7.22
CA ASP A 159 2.43 -1.06 7.94
C ASP A 159 1.29 -0.64 7.01
N SER A 160 0.05 -1.01 7.34
CA SER A 160 -1.12 -0.59 6.55
C SER A 160 -1.27 0.92 6.57
N LEU A 161 -1.69 1.53 5.46
CA LEU A 161 -1.76 2.99 5.31
C LEU A 161 -2.81 3.64 6.21
N HIS A 162 -3.79 2.88 6.74
CA HIS A 162 -4.69 3.41 7.76
C HIS A 162 -3.95 3.86 9.03
N LYS A 163 -2.79 3.28 9.34
CA LYS A 163 -1.94 3.75 10.44
C LYS A 163 -1.23 5.05 10.04
N ARG A 164 -1.90 6.19 10.25
CA ARG A 164 -1.39 7.52 9.87
C ARG A 164 -0.25 8.03 10.76
N GLY A 165 -0.03 7.40 11.92
CA GLY A 165 0.96 7.85 12.92
C GLY A 165 0.41 8.76 14.01
N TYR A 166 -0.76 9.36 13.85
CA TYR A 166 -1.33 10.26 14.85
C TYR A 166 -2.00 9.56 16.04
N ARG A 167 -2.39 8.29 15.89
CA ARG A 167 -3.12 7.56 16.93
C ARG A 167 -2.16 6.91 17.91
N THR A 168 -2.05 7.47 19.10
CA THR A 168 -1.22 6.95 20.21
C THR A 168 -2.01 6.02 21.15
N LEU A 169 -3.32 6.26 21.29
CA LEU A 169 -4.22 5.45 22.09
C LEU A 169 -5.20 4.71 21.18
N THR A 170 -5.38 3.42 21.42
CA THR A 170 -6.31 2.59 20.67
C THR A 170 -7.52 2.25 21.53
N SER A 171 -8.72 2.60 21.03
CA SER A 171 -9.99 2.08 21.56
C SER A 171 -10.28 0.68 21.00
N LYS A 172 -11.25 -0.03 21.57
CA LYS A 172 -11.68 -1.31 21.01
C LYS A 172 -12.32 -1.08 19.64
N ALA A 173 -11.71 -1.68 18.58
CA ALA A 173 -12.22 -1.71 17.21
C ALA A 173 -12.65 -0.34 16.63
N PRO A 174 -11.76 0.67 16.54
CA PRO A 174 -12.11 1.94 15.90
C PRO A 174 -12.33 1.75 14.39
N LEU A 175 -13.10 2.66 13.79
CA LEU A 175 -13.16 2.76 12.33
C LEU A 175 -11.75 3.01 11.78
N THR A 176 -11.39 2.32 10.69
CA THR A 176 -10.09 2.57 10.04
C THR A 176 -10.08 3.93 9.37
N GLU A 177 -8.94 4.59 9.43
CA GLU A 177 -8.73 5.93 8.88
C GLU A 177 -8.99 5.98 7.37
N THR A 178 -8.55 4.94 6.64
CA THR A 178 -8.81 4.80 5.19
C THR A 178 -10.29 4.72 4.87
N LEU A 179 -11.07 4.00 5.68
CA LEU A 179 -12.53 3.92 5.49
C LEU A 179 -13.21 5.24 5.85
N ALA A 180 -12.80 5.89 6.94
CA ALA A 180 -13.35 7.20 7.34
C ALA A 180 -13.10 8.26 6.26
N ALA A 181 -11.87 8.35 5.75
CA ALA A 181 -11.52 9.25 4.65
C ALA A 181 -12.36 8.96 3.40
N SER A 182 -12.51 7.67 3.03
CA SER A 182 -13.32 7.29 1.87
C SER A 182 -14.77 7.72 2.00
N LEU A 183 -15.37 7.52 3.18
CA LEU A 183 -16.75 7.92 3.43
C LEU A 183 -16.93 9.44 3.38
N LEU A 184 -16.00 10.22 3.95
CA LEU A 184 -16.01 11.67 3.83
C LEU A 184 -15.93 12.13 2.37
N MET A 185 -15.04 11.53 1.58
CA MET A 185 -14.86 11.86 0.15
C MET A 185 -16.05 11.44 -0.73
N LEU A 186 -16.91 10.53 -0.28
CA LEU A 186 -18.18 10.18 -0.93
C LEU A 186 -19.31 11.17 -0.61
N THR A 187 -19.18 11.95 0.45
CA THR A 187 -20.20 12.94 0.82
C THR A 187 -19.99 14.26 0.05
N PRO A 188 -20.99 15.13 -0.03
CA PRO A 188 -20.84 16.48 -0.55
C PRO A 188 -20.18 17.45 0.45
N TRP A 189 -19.61 16.94 1.54
CA TRP A 189 -18.93 17.77 2.54
C TRP A 189 -17.69 18.45 1.94
N ARG A 190 -17.45 19.67 2.36
CA ARG A 190 -16.27 20.48 2.02
C ARG A 190 -15.83 21.25 3.27
N PRO A 191 -14.59 21.74 3.33
CA PRO A 191 -14.08 22.49 4.48
C PRO A 191 -14.92 23.72 4.89
N ASP A 192 -15.64 24.34 3.95
CA ASP A 192 -16.56 25.47 4.19
C ASP A 192 -17.90 25.07 4.79
N ARG A 193 -18.15 23.77 5.01
CA ARG A 193 -19.39 23.24 5.57
C ARG A 193 -19.17 22.64 6.95
N ILE A 194 -20.18 22.78 7.81
CA ILE A 194 -20.17 22.16 9.14
C ILE A 194 -20.22 20.64 8.97
N LEU A 195 -19.30 19.91 9.61
CA LEU A 195 -19.38 18.48 9.81
C LEU A 195 -19.92 18.19 11.20
N VAL A 196 -20.96 17.38 11.28
CA VAL A 196 -21.55 16.93 12.56
C VAL A 196 -21.36 15.44 12.70
N ASP A 197 -20.65 15.02 13.75
CA ASP A 197 -20.49 13.61 14.13
C ASP A 197 -21.02 13.40 15.56
N PRO A 198 -22.31 13.04 15.72
CA PRO A 198 -22.93 12.91 17.03
C PRO A 198 -22.45 11.69 17.83
N PHE A 199 -21.73 10.75 17.20
CA PHE A 199 -21.23 9.53 17.82
C PHE A 199 -19.76 9.29 17.44
N CYS A 200 -18.91 10.27 17.69
CA CYS A 200 -17.54 10.30 17.15
C CYS A 200 -16.62 9.19 17.68
N GLY A 201 -16.95 8.55 18.80
CA GLY A 201 -16.11 7.53 19.41
C GLY A 201 -14.67 8.03 19.61
N SER A 202 -13.71 7.40 18.93
CA SER A 202 -12.31 7.81 18.97
C SER A 202 -11.93 9.01 18.06
N GLY A 203 -12.92 9.68 17.48
CA GLY A 203 -12.73 10.89 16.68
C GLY A 203 -12.17 10.66 15.27
N THR A 204 -12.28 9.47 14.72
CA THR A 204 -11.66 9.17 13.40
C THR A 204 -12.22 10.05 12.29
N PHE A 205 -13.56 10.25 12.20
CA PHE A 205 -14.16 11.12 11.20
C PHE A 205 -13.73 12.59 11.31
N PRO A 206 -13.84 13.24 12.48
CA PRO A 206 -13.42 14.64 12.61
C PRO A 206 -11.91 14.84 12.37
N ILE A 207 -11.06 13.87 12.76
CA ILE A 207 -9.61 13.97 12.50
C ILE A 207 -9.33 13.87 11.00
N GLU A 208 -9.88 12.86 10.29
CA GLU A 208 -9.68 12.74 8.84
C GLU A 208 -10.28 13.92 8.07
N ALA A 209 -11.41 14.48 8.53
CA ALA A 209 -11.98 15.68 7.95
C ALA A 209 -11.05 16.92 8.12
N ALA A 210 -10.49 17.10 9.30
CA ALA A 210 -9.51 18.17 9.55
C ALA A 210 -8.26 18.01 8.67
N MET A 211 -7.75 16.77 8.54
CA MET A 211 -6.61 16.49 7.65
C MET A 211 -6.93 16.77 6.18
N ILE A 212 -8.14 16.43 5.72
CA ILE A 212 -8.58 16.75 4.35
C ILE A 212 -8.67 18.27 4.16
N ALA A 213 -9.25 18.99 5.12
CA ALA A 213 -9.42 20.44 5.05
C ALA A 213 -8.08 21.18 5.04
N ALA A 214 -7.14 20.77 5.90
CA ALA A 214 -5.79 21.32 5.96
C ALA A 214 -4.87 20.80 4.85
N ASN A 215 -5.37 19.95 3.96
CA ASN A 215 -4.57 19.28 2.93
C ASN A 215 -3.32 18.54 3.48
N ILE A 216 -3.42 18.04 4.71
CA ILE A 216 -2.35 17.25 5.33
C ILE A 216 -2.33 15.86 4.68
N ALA A 217 -1.22 15.51 4.04
CA ALA A 217 -1.06 14.19 3.41
C ALA A 217 -1.03 13.08 4.48
N PRO A 218 -1.77 11.97 4.30
CA PRO A 218 -1.94 10.95 5.34
C PRO A 218 -0.66 10.18 5.68
N GLY A 219 0.33 10.20 4.79
CA GLY A 219 1.61 9.53 4.95
C GLY A 219 2.73 10.36 5.58
N MET A 220 2.50 11.66 5.88
CA MET A 220 3.57 12.57 6.33
C MET A 220 4.24 12.18 7.65
N ASN A 221 3.50 11.52 8.55
CA ASN A 221 3.96 11.25 9.92
C ASN A 221 4.22 9.75 10.16
N ARG A 222 4.69 9.04 9.13
CA ARG A 222 4.99 7.62 9.21
C ARG A 222 6.16 7.25 8.31
N GLU A 223 6.76 6.08 8.57
CA GLU A 223 7.80 5.49 7.73
C GLU A 223 7.21 4.46 6.76
N PHE A 224 7.92 4.22 5.66
CA PHE A 224 7.57 3.22 4.65
C PHE A 224 8.73 2.24 4.43
N THR A 225 8.40 0.99 4.18
CA THR A 225 9.43 -0.05 3.94
C THR A 225 10.32 0.32 2.74
N ALA A 226 9.73 0.89 1.69
CA ALA A 226 10.45 1.23 0.46
C ALA A 226 11.43 2.41 0.61
N GLU A 227 11.40 3.18 1.69
CA GLU A 227 12.42 4.20 1.98
C GLU A 227 13.83 3.60 2.12
N GLN A 228 13.91 2.31 2.49
CA GLN A 228 15.16 1.58 2.62
C GLN A 228 15.66 1.00 1.30
N TRP A 229 14.88 1.08 0.20
CA TRP A 229 15.19 0.44 -1.08
C TRP A 229 15.97 1.36 -2.02
N THR A 230 17.18 1.72 -1.62
CA THR A 230 18.04 2.65 -2.38
C THR A 230 18.46 2.14 -3.77
N ASN A 231 18.26 0.84 -4.04
CA ASN A 231 18.43 0.23 -5.36
C ASN A 231 17.23 0.43 -6.29
N ILE A 232 16.09 0.86 -5.76
CA ILE A 232 14.83 1.10 -6.50
C ILE A 232 14.49 2.58 -6.52
N ILE A 233 14.62 3.26 -5.39
CA ILE A 233 14.19 4.65 -5.16
C ILE A 233 15.35 5.45 -4.60
N ASP A 234 15.70 6.56 -5.26
CA ASP A 234 16.68 7.49 -4.72
C ASP A 234 16.10 8.19 -3.47
N ARG A 235 16.90 8.32 -2.41
CA ARG A 235 16.53 9.03 -1.19
C ARG A 235 16.09 10.47 -1.45
N LYS A 236 16.64 11.10 -2.47
CA LYS A 236 16.28 12.46 -2.88
C LYS A 236 14.83 12.53 -3.32
N VAL A 237 14.32 11.52 -4.03
CA VAL A 237 12.91 11.43 -4.47
C VAL A 237 11.98 11.38 -3.26
N TRP A 238 12.28 10.55 -2.25
CA TRP A 238 11.51 10.54 -0.99
C TRP A 238 11.50 11.91 -0.32
N TYR A 239 12.65 12.54 -0.21
CA TYR A 239 12.76 13.87 0.39
C TYR A 239 11.93 14.92 -0.36
N GLU A 240 11.98 14.92 -1.68
CA GLU A 240 11.21 15.84 -2.53
C GLU A 240 9.70 15.62 -2.39
N CYS A 241 9.23 14.37 -2.35
CA CYS A 241 7.82 14.04 -2.14
C CYS A 241 7.33 14.43 -0.73
N VAL A 242 8.15 14.23 0.31
CA VAL A 242 7.81 14.66 1.68
C VAL A 242 7.75 16.18 1.75
N LYS A 243 8.70 16.88 1.11
CA LYS A 243 8.69 18.34 1.03
C LYS A 243 7.47 18.85 0.27
N GLU A 244 7.11 18.25 -0.86
CA GLU A 244 5.87 18.57 -1.59
C GLU A 244 4.66 18.47 -0.65
N ALA A 245 4.56 17.38 0.11
CA ALA A 245 3.47 17.19 1.07
C ALA A 245 3.44 18.25 2.18
N GLN A 246 4.60 18.68 2.67
CA GLN A 246 4.72 19.76 3.66
C GLN A 246 4.33 21.12 3.08
N ASP A 247 4.81 21.43 1.87
CA ASP A 247 4.52 22.71 1.19
C ASP A 247 3.03 22.83 0.79
N MET A 248 2.31 21.72 0.66
CA MET A 248 0.87 21.69 0.36
C MET A 248 -0.03 21.88 1.58
N VAL A 249 0.50 21.83 2.79
CA VAL A 249 -0.30 22.02 4.01
C VAL A 249 -0.88 23.43 4.03
N ASN A 250 -2.17 23.52 4.28
CA ASN A 250 -2.86 24.80 4.45
C ASN A 250 -3.08 25.07 5.94
N ASP A 251 -2.28 25.96 6.51
CA ASP A 251 -2.38 26.36 7.93
C ASP A 251 -3.45 27.43 8.18
N ASP A 252 -3.93 28.11 7.12
CA ASP A 252 -4.94 29.16 7.20
C ASP A 252 -6.33 28.58 6.90
N ILE A 253 -6.77 27.63 7.73
CA ILE A 253 -8.10 27.03 7.61
C ILE A 253 -8.95 27.27 8.85
N THR A 254 -10.25 27.46 8.61
CA THR A 254 -11.27 27.41 9.66
C THR A 254 -12.21 26.26 9.34
N VAL A 255 -12.15 25.19 10.13
CA VAL A 255 -13.03 24.03 10.00
C VAL A 255 -14.00 24.00 11.17
N CYS A 256 -15.29 23.99 10.89
CA CYS A 256 -16.30 23.81 11.94
C CYS A 256 -16.64 22.32 12.06
N LEU A 257 -16.14 21.70 13.12
CA LEU A 257 -16.40 20.31 13.47
C LEU A 257 -17.22 20.27 14.77
N LEU A 258 -18.41 19.74 14.70
CA LEU A 258 -19.27 19.50 15.87
C LEU A 258 -19.32 17.98 16.12
N TYR A 259 -18.84 17.55 17.28
CA TYR A 259 -18.80 16.12 17.62
C TYR A 259 -19.05 15.91 19.12
N THR A 260 -19.57 14.75 19.45
CA THR A 260 -19.73 14.31 20.84
C THR A 260 -19.15 12.91 21.01
N SER A 261 -18.51 12.66 22.15
CA SER A 261 -18.09 11.29 22.51
C SER A 261 -19.15 10.62 23.36
N ASP A 262 -19.37 9.32 23.16
CA ASP A 262 -20.22 8.48 24.03
C ASP A 262 -19.56 8.17 25.38
N ALA A 263 -18.53 8.90 25.76
CA ALA A 263 -17.87 8.73 27.05
C ALA A 263 -18.76 9.33 28.14
N ALA A 264 -19.81 8.60 28.47
CA ALA A 264 -20.53 8.72 29.73
C ALA A 264 -20.10 7.58 30.65
#